data_bdd961a1ee14c311e965b97135e32d81
#
_entry.id   bdd961a1ee14c311e965b97135e32d81
#
_cell.length_a   1.000
_cell.length_b   1.000
_cell.length_c   1.000
_cell.angle_alpha   90.00
_cell.angle_beta   90.00
_cell.angle_gamma   90.00
#
_symmetry.space_group_name_H-M   'P 1'
#
loop_
_entity.id
_entity.type
_entity.pdbx_description
1 polymer ?
#
loop_
_entity_poly.entity_id
_entity_poly.type
_entity_poly.pdbx_seq_one_letter_code
_entity_poly.pdbx_strand_id
1 'polypeptide(L)'
;MPEYRRLHHRRVARILDALDTHLLEQSHCYFGGGTRIALELDEYRESEDIDFICVDIKGYSLLRASIGERSLGGLLSKLPAGITLLRDVRADQYGIRTIFAVDGEAVKFEIILEARIQIQSRQIKNISVPALDRTSCFAEKWLANADRWNDTAVLSRDAIDLAHMLMAWGPEDAVAGAKRAMVAYGRAIPRSGQAASTKLIEDSKYRKQCIENLSVSDGKLLLSGLTQFPKVIKAFR
;
A
#
# COMPACT_ATOMS: atom_id res chain seq x y z
N MET A 1 -12.41 -16.43 -7.92
CA MET A 1 -11.80 -15.10 -7.80
C MET A 1 -12.77 -14.17 -7.12
N PRO A 2 -12.35 -13.28 -6.21
CA PRO A 2 -13.21 -12.23 -5.73
C PRO A 2 -13.60 -11.33 -6.89
N GLU A 3 -14.86 -10.99 -6.98
CA GLU A 3 -15.35 -10.14 -8.05
C GLU A 3 -15.21 -8.67 -7.61
N TYR A 4 -14.03 -8.07 -7.83
CA TYR A 4 -13.85 -6.64 -7.59
C TYR A 4 -14.71 -5.82 -8.55
N ARG A 5 -15.28 -4.72 -8.06
CA ARG A 5 -16.15 -3.82 -8.83
C ARG A 5 -15.39 -3.00 -9.85
N ARG A 6 -14.19 -2.47 -9.42
CA ARG A 6 -13.36 -1.62 -10.28
C ARG A 6 -12.57 -2.47 -11.26
N LEU A 7 -12.60 -2.10 -12.54
CA LEU A 7 -11.87 -2.83 -13.59
C LEU A 7 -10.37 -2.91 -13.31
N HIS A 8 -9.78 -1.82 -12.81
CA HIS A 8 -8.36 -1.80 -12.50
C HIS A 8 -8.01 -2.79 -11.37
N HIS A 9 -8.82 -2.88 -10.32
CA HIS A 9 -8.62 -3.85 -9.23
C HIS A 9 -8.77 -5.31 -9.71
N ARG A 10 -9.61 -5.58 -10.71
CA ARG A 10 -9.67 -6.92 -11.36
C ARG A 10 -8.36 -7.23 -12.09
N ARG A 11 -7.76 -6.24 -12.77
CA ARG A 11 -6.45 -6.39 -13.43
C ARG A 11 -5.36 -6.69 -12.42
N VAL A 12 -5.32 -5.94 -11.31
CA VAL A 12 -4.41 -6.19 -10.18
C VAL A 12 -4.57 -7.62 -9.66
N ALA A 13 -5.78 -8.07 -9.38
CA ALA A 13 -6.05 -9.41 -8.88
C ALA A 13 -5.50 -10.51 -9.80
N ARG A 14 -5.64 -10.35 -11.13
CA ARG A 14 -5.10 -11.30 -12.11
C ARG A 14 -3.57 -11.42 -12.05
N ILE A 15 -2.87 -10.31 -11.77
CA ILE A 15 -1.42 -10.35 -11.57
C ILE A 15 -1.11 -11.06 -10.26
N LEU A 16 -1.77 -10.69 -9.15
CA LEU A 16 -1.54 -11.30 -7.84
C LEU A 16 -1.77 -12.81 -7.85
N ASP A 17 -2.82 -13.28 -8.54
CA ASP A 17 -3.15 -14.71 -8.66
C ASP A 17 -2.11 -15.51 -9.46
N ALA A 18 -1.30 -14.84 -10.26
CA ALA A 18 -0.25 -15.47 -11.07
C ALA A 18 1.13 -15.51 -10.38
N LEU A 19 1.29 -14.81 -9.27
CA LEU A 19 2.56 -14.76 -8.55
C LEU A 19 2.81 -16.05 -7.75
N ASP A 20 4.07 -16.44 -7.64
CA ASP A 20 4.50 -17.57 -6.80
C ASP A 20 4.43 -17.19 -5.32
N THR A 21 3.37 -17.63 -4.65
CA THR A 21 3.09 -17.38 -3.24
C THR A 21 4.18 -17.96 -2.33
N HIS A 22 4.71 -19.14 -2.68
CA HIS A 22 5.73 -19.80 -1.89
C HIS A 22 7.05 -19.01 -1.91
N LEU A 23 7.46 -18.53 -3.09
CA LEU A 23 8.65 -17.70 -3.22
C LEU A 23 8.48 -16.36 -2.46
N LEU A 24 7.29 -15.76 -2.49
CA LEU A 24 6.99 -14.54 -1.71
C LEU A 24 7.10 -14.79 -0.20
N GLU A 25 6.55 -15.90 0.30
CA GLU A 25 6.64 -16.29 1.71
C GLU A 25 8.09 -16.56 2.13
N GLN A 26 8.83 -17.37 1.35
CA GLN A 26 10.24 -17.67 1.63
C GLN A 26 11.12 -16.41 1.63
N SER A 27 10.75 -15.42 0.83
CA SER A 27 11.48 -14.16 0.71
C SER A 27 11.02 -13.10 1.70
N HIS A 28 10.08 -13.41 2.59
CA HIS A 28 9.44 -12.45 3.49
C HIS A 28 8.99 -11.19 2.75
N CYS A 29 8.32 -11.40 1.62
CA CYS A 29 7.87 -10.35 0.72
C CYS A 29 6.34 -10.30 0.71
N TYR A 30 5.76 -9.20 1.13
CA TYR A 30 4.35 -9.08 1.45
C TYR A 30 3.67 -7.98 0.66
N PHE A 31 2.49 -8.26 0.13
CA PHE A 31 1.67 -7.28 -0.57
C PHE A 31 1.23 -6.16 0.38
N GLY A 32 1.51 -4.93 0.01
CA GLY A 32 1.28 -3.72 0.80
C GLY A 32 0.64 -2.60 -0.01
N GLY A 33 1.00 -1.37 0.36
CA GLY A 33 0.58 -0.18 -0.36
C GLY A 33 -0.91 0.15 -0.28
N GLY A 34 -1.32 1.12 -1.07
CA GLY A 34 -2.71 1.59 -1.11
C GLY A 34 -3.68 0.57 -1.68
N THR A 35 -3.24 -0.19 -2.66
CA THR A 35 -4.08 -1.18 -3.34
C THR A 35 -4.45 -2.34 -2.41
N ARG A 36 -3.51 -2.84 -1.61
CA ARG A 36 -3.80 -3.85 -0.59
C ARG A 36 -4.90 -3.38 0.37
N ILE A 37 -4.85 -2.11 0.80
CA ILE A 37 -5.84 -1.53 1.71
C ILE A 37 -7.19 -1.37 1.01
N ALA A 38 -7.20 -0.83 -0.20
CA ALA A 38 -8.42 -0.64 -0.98
C ALA A 38 -9.15 -1.97 -1.24
N LEU A 39 -8.42 -3.04 -1.57
CA LEU A 39 -9.00 -4.36 -1.82
C LEU A 39 -9.61 -5.00 -0.56
N GLU A 40 -9.03 -4.80 0.63
CA GLU A 40 -9.60 -5.31 1.89
C GLU A 40 -10.79 -4.45 2.37
N LEU A 41 -10.80 -3.14 2.08
CA LEU A 41 -11.80 -2.18 2.53
C LEU A 41 -12.84 -1.84 1.46
N ASP A 42 -13.35 -2.85 0.77
CA ASP A 42 -14.47 -2.72 -0.17
C ASP A 42 -14.25 -1.67 -1.27
N GLU A 43 -13.01 -1.56 -1.75
CA GLU A 43 -12.64 -0.66 -2.86
C GLU A 43 -13.05 0.81 -2.62
N TYR A 44 -12.91 1.30 -1.36
CA TYR A 44 -13.34 2.65 -0.94
C TYR A 44 -12.72 3.79 -1.77
N ARG A 45 -11.61 3.54 -2.45
CA ARG A 45 -11.01 4.42 -3.46
C ARG A 45 -10.34 3.61 -4.56
N GLU A 46 -10.03 4.27 -5.66
CA GLU A 46 -9.18 3.68 -6.69
C GLU A 46 -7.70 3.66 -6.26
N SER A 47 -7.02 2.57 -6.57
CA SER A 47 -5.58 2.42 -6.34
C SER A 47 -4.99 1.55 -7.43
N GLU A 48 -3.91 2.01 -8.06
CA GLU A 48 -3.49 1.52 -9.36
C GLU A 48 -2.22 0.67 -9.34
N ASP A 49 -1.40 0.82 -8.28
CA ASP A 49 -0.07 0.23 -8.21
C ASP A 49 -0.11 -1.09 -7.40
N ILE A 50 0.76 -2.03 -7.74
CA ILE A 50 1.03 -3.23 -6.94
C ILE A 50 2.35 -3.01 -6.20
N ASP A 51 2.26 -2.84 -4.89
CA ASP A 51 3.41 -2.62 -4.02
C ASP A 51 3.64 -3.85 -3.13
N PHE A 52 4.85 -4.38 -3.15
CA PHE A 52 5.32 -5.39 -2.22
C PHE A 52 6.42 -4.83 -1.32
N ILE A 53 6.44 -5.27 -0.09
CA ILE A 53 7.43 -4.92 0.93
C ILE A 53 8.22 -6.18 1.27
N CYS A 54 9.50 -6.23 0.92
CA CYS A 54 10.42 -7.26 1.35
C CYS A 54 11.12 -6.80 2.63
N VAL A 55 11.07 -7.58 3.69
CA VAL A 55 11.55 -7.17 5.03
C VAL A 55 12.86 -7.83 5.43
N ASP A 56 13.40 -8.66 4.55
CA ASP A 56 14.63 -9.40 4.78
C ASP A 56 15.61 -9.27 3.61
N ILE A 57 16.85 -8.90 3.91
CA ILE A 57 17.91 -8.75 2.89
C ILE A 57 18.20 -10.07 2.18
N LYS A 58 18.18 -11.21 2.89
CA LYS A 58 18.41 -12.53 2.28
C LYS A 58 17.24 -12.90 1.36
N GLY A 59 16.00 -12.66 1.81
CA GLY A 59 14.81 -12.84 1.00
C GLY A 59 14.82 -11.96 -0.25
N TYR A 60 15.23 -10.70 -0.10
CA TYR A 60 15.39 -9.81 -1.25
C TYR A 60 16.46 -10.29 -2.24
N SER A 61 17.58 -10.82 -1.74
CA SER A 61 18.62 -11.41 -2.58
C SER A 61 18.11 -12.65 -3.32
N LEU A 62 17.28 -13.48 -2.67
CA LEU A 62 16.64 -14.63 -3.30
C LEU A 62 15.71 -14.20 -4.44
N LEU A 63 14.87 -13.19 -4.22
CA LEU A 63 14.03 -12.62 -5.27
C LEU A 63 14.84 -12.10 -6.45
N ARG A 64 15.90 -11.33 -6.19
CA ARG A 64 16.77 -10.81 -7.26
C ARG A 64 17.44 -11.93 -8.06
N ALA A 65 17.88 -12.99 -7.40
CA ALA A 65 18.51 -14.13 -8.07
C ALA A 65 17.54 -14.92 -8.96
N SER A 66 16.24 -14.88 -8.66
CA SER A 66 15.19 -15.55 -9.42
C SER A 66 14.69 -14.75 -10.64
N ILE A 67 15.08 -13.46 -10.76
CA ILE A 67 14.59 -12.52 -11.76
C ILE A 67 15.62 -12.35 -12.87
N GLY A 68 15.16 -12.45 -14.13
CA GLY A 68 15.94 -12.09 -15.32
C GLY A 68 15.57 -10.71 -15.86
N GLU A 69 16.39 -10.17 -16.77
CA GLU A 69 16.18 -8.82 -17.34
C GLU A 69 14.83 -8.63 -18.03
N ARG A 70 14.26 -9.69 -18.59
CA ARG A 70 12.98 -9.65 -19.34
C ARG A 70 11.89 -10.50 -18.75
N SER A 71 12.06 -10.94 -17.50
CA SER A 71 11.06 -11.76 -16.82
C SER A 71 11.16 -11.61 -15.31
N LEU A 72 10.06 -11.86 -14.61
CA LEU A 72 10.06 -11.99 -13.15
C LEU A 72 10.53 -13.40 -12.69
N GLY A 73 11.09 -14.20 -13.60
CA GLY A 73 11.72 -15.48 -13.30
C GLY A 73 10.81 -16.40 -12.50
N GLY A 74 11.32 -16.93 -11.38
CA GLY A 74 10.55 -17.79 -10.49
C GLY A 74 9.34 -17.16 -9.83
N LEU A 75 9.31 -15.83 -9.71
CA LEU A 75 8.16 -15.11 -9.11
C LEU A 75 6.94 -15.11 -10.04
N LEU A 76 7.16 -15.10 -11.34
CA LEU A 76 6.12 -15.17 -12.36
C LEU A 76 6.67 -15.85 -13.60
N SER A 77 6.76 -17.17 -13.54
CA SER A 77 7.41 -17.98 -14.57
C SER A 77 6.66 -18.01 -15.89
N LYS A 78 5.35 -17.77 -15.87
CA LYS A 78 4.49 -17.72 -17.05
C LYS A 78 3.47 -16.61 -16.93
N LEU A 79 3.50 -15.69 -17.86
CA LEU A 79 2.50 -14.63 -17.96
C LEU A 79 1.13 -15.21 -18.36
N PRO A 80 0.06 -14.93 -17.60
CA PRO A 80 -1.30 -15.29 -18.00
C PRO A 80 -1.70 -14.63 -19.32
N ALA A 81 -2.68 -15.21 -20.01
CA ALA A 81 -3.24 -14.62 -21.23
C ALA A 81 -3.71 -13.17 -20.99
N GLY A 82 -3.41 -12.27 -21.91
CA GLY A 82 -3.74 -10.84 -21.83
C GLY A 82 -2.86 -10.04 -20.87
N ILE A 83 -1.80 -10.62 -20.32
CA ILE A 83 -0.79 -9.92 -19.52
C ILE A 83 0.54 -9.95 -20.23
N THR A 84 1.19 -8.79 -20.38
CA THR A 84 2.52 -8.64 -20.95
C THR A 84 3.36 -7.67 -20.11
N LEU A 85 4.67 -7.69 -20.30
CA LEU A 85 5.55 -6.66 -19.71
C LEU A 85 5.65 -5.47 -20.68
N LEU A 86 5.36 -4.27 -20.19
CA LEU A 86 5.58 -3.02 -20.93
C LEU A 86 6.99 -2.47 -20.77
N ARG A 87 7.68 -2.86 -19.69
CA ARG A 87 9.06 -2.47 -19.40
C ARG A 87 9.85 -3.66 -18.92
N ASP A 88 11.15 -3.67 -19.26
CA ASP A 88 12.11 -4.60 -18.69
C ASP A 88 12.11 -4.49 -17.16
N VAL A 89 12.36 -5.61 -16.51
CA VAL A 89 12.44 -5.66 -15.05
C VAL A 89 13.74 -5.00 -14.60
N ARG A 90 13.63 -3.97 -13.77
CA ARG A 90 14.77 -3.35 -13.11
C ARG A 90 14.88 -3.88 -11.69
N ALA A 91 16.02 -4.47 -11.36
CA ALA A 91 16.31 -4.98 -10.03
C ALA A 91 17.64 -4.40 -9.53
N ASP A 92 17.58 -3.48 -8.57
CA ASP A 92 18.73 -2.84 -7.94
C ASP A 92 18.78 -3.12 -6.43
N GLN A 93 19.61 -2.41 -5.69
CA GLN A 93 19.72 -2.57 -4.23
C GLN A 93 18.51 -2.01 -3.46
N TYR A 94 17.66 -1.20 -4.08
CA TYR A 94 16.53 -0.52 -3.45
C TYR A 94 15.19 -1.17 -3.77
N GLY A 95 15.08 -1.86 -4.91
CA GLY A 95 13.82 -2.46 -5.31
C GLY A 95 13.85 -3.17 -6.64
N ILE A 96 12.75 -3.87 -6.92
CA ILE A 96 12.45 -4.54 -8.18
C ILE A 96 11.23 -3.83 -8.76
N ARG A 97 11.32 -3.38 -10.02
CA ARG A 97 10.28 -2.55 -10.64
C ARG A 97 10.02 -2.98 -12.08
N THR A 98 8.76 -3.02 -12.45
CA THR A 98 8.33 -3.19 -13.85
C THR A 98 6.94 -2.57 -14.06
N ILE A 99 6.44 -2.62 -15.29
CA ILE A 99 5.07 -2.25 -15.63
C ILE A 99 4.48 -3.39 -16.45
N PHE A 100 3.34 -3.92 -16.01
CA PHE A 100 2.52 -4.83 -16.78
C PHE A 100 1.56 -4.08 -17.69
N ALA A 101 1.23 -4.65 -18.85
CA ALA A 101 -0.01 -4.37 -19.54
C ALA A 101 -0.99 -5.50 -19.26
N VAL A 102 -2.16 -5.16 -18.78
CA VAL A 102 -3.27 -6.10 -18.56
C VAL A 102 -4.44 -5.62 -19.39
N ASP A 103 -4.77 -6.36 -20.44
CA ASP A 103 -5.78 -5.98 -21.43
C ASP A 103 -5.55 -4.56 -22.01
N GLY A 104 -4.27 -4.23 -22.26
CA GLY A 104 -3.82 -2.94 -22.82
C GLY A 104 -3.59 -1.83 -21.80
N GLU A 105 -3.98 -2.00 -20.54
CA GLU A 105 -3.83 -0.99 -19.50
C GLU A 105 -2.59 -1.25 -18.61
N ALA A 106 -1.89 -0.17 -18.28
CA ALA A 106 -0.68 -0.24 -17.49
C ALA A 106 -0.98 -0.48 -16.00
N VAL A 107 -0.25 -1.43 -15.40
CA VAL A 107 -0.24 -1.67 -13.95
C VAL A 107 1.20 -1.65 -13.47
N LYS A 108 1.56 -0.70 -12.62
CA LYS A 108 2.89 -0.64 -12.04
C LYS A 108 3.05 -1.73 -10.98
N PHE A 109 4.24 -2.31 -10.96
CA PHE A 109 4.63 -3.35 -10.01
C PHE A 109 5.96 -2.98 -9.38
N GLU A 110 5.99 -2.95 -8.05
CA GLU A 110 7.18 -2.64 -7.30
C GLU A 110 7.34 -3.57 -6.09
N ILE A 111 8.58 -4.02 -5.85
CA ILE A 111 8.99 -4.64 -4.58
C ILE A 111 10.07 -3.75 -3.99
N ILE A 112 9.85 -3.22 -2.80
CA ILE A 112 10.85 -2.41 -2.08
C ILE A 112 11.41 -3.19 -0.90
N LEU A 113 12.68 -2.94 -0.58
CA LEU A 113 13.31 -3.47 0.63
C LEU A 113 13.05 -2.48 1.78
N GLU A 114 12.29 -2.90 2.79
CA GLU A 114 12.00 -2.13 3.98
C GLU A 114 12.70 -2.74 5.20
N ALA A 115 13.65 -2.03 5.76
CA ALA A 115 14.42 -2.49 6.91
C ALA A 115 14.35 -1.54 8.13
N ARG A 116 13.58 -0.43 8.03
CA ARG A 116 13.53 0.61 9.08
C ARG A 116 12.58 0.25 10.21
N ILE A 117 11.57 -0.57 9.95
CA ILE A 117 10.54 -0.93 10.93
C ILE A 117 10.22 -2.42 10.89
N GLN A 118 9.65 -2.92 11.99
CA GLN A 118 9.13 -4.29 12.02
C GLN A 118 7.85 -4.40 11.23
N ILE A 119 7.82 -5.34 10.30
CA ILE A 119 6.69 -5.66 9.44
C ILE A 119 6.25 -7.10 9.70
N GLN A 120 4.95 -7.30 9.73
CA GLN A 120 4.32 -8.62 9.86
C GLN A 120 3.31 -8.82 8.73
N SER A 121 3.07 -10.08 8.38
CA SER A 121 2.10 -10.47 7.36
C SER A 121 0.94 -11.25 7.95
N ARG A 122 -0.13 -11.31 7.18
CA ARG A 122 -1.28 -12.19 7.42
C ARG A 122 -1.89 -12.63 6.10
N GLN A 123 -2.59 -13.74 6.12
CA GLN A 123 -3.47 -14.11 5.02
C GLN A 123 -4.76 -13.30 5.09
N ILE A 124 -5.18 -12.77 3.94
CA ILE A 124 -6.39 -11.98 3.81
C ILE A 124 -7.35 -12.73 2.90
N LYS A 125 -8.59 -12.84 3.34
CA LYS A 125 -9.64 -13.41 2.49
C LYS A 125 -9.70 -12.64 1.16
N ASN A 126 -9.73 -13.37 0.05
CA ASN A 126 -9.79 -12.83 -1.31
C ASN A 126 -8.51 -12.16 -1.84
N ILE A 127 -7.37 -12.25 -1.14
CA ILE A 127 -6.05 -11.88 -1.65
C ILE A 127 -5.20 -13.14 -1.70
N SER A 128 -4.73 -13.51 -2.88
CA SER A 128 -4.05 -14.80 -3.13
C SER A 128 -2.60 -14.87 -2.62
N VAL A 129 -2.01 -13.71 -2.31
CA VAL A 129 -0.61 -13.58 -1.89
C VAL A 129 -0.50 -13.20 -0.41
N PRO A 130 0.64 -13.48 0.26
CA PRO A 130 0.88 -13.01 1.62
C PRO A 130 0.87 -11.47 1.65
N ALA A 131 0.16 -10.89 2.60
CA ALA A 131 -0.07 -9.46 2.66
C ALA A 131 0.26 -8.88 4.05
N LEU A 132 0.53 -7.59 4.11
CA LEU A 132 0.79 -6.91 5.38
C LEU A 132 -0.38 -7.07 6.36
N ASP A 133 -0.08 -7.27 7.64
CA ASP A 133 -1.09 -7.17 8.68
C ASP A 133 -1.57 -5.71 8.86
N ARG A 134 -2.62 -5.50 9.63
CA ARG A 134 -3.22 -4.18 9.82
C ARG A 134 -2.27 -3.19 10.46
N THR A 135 -1.56 -3.62 11.50
CA THR A 135 -0.58 -2.78 12.21
C THR A 135 0.55 -2.35 11.28
N SER A 136 1.06 -3.25 10.43
CA SER A 136 2.09 -2.93 9.43
C SER A 136 1.57 -1.97 8.35
N CYS A 137 0.33 -2.12 7.89
CA CYS A 137 -0.28 -1.15 6.98
C CYS A 137 -0.36 0.25 7.59
N PHE A 138 -0.75 0.35 8.87
CA PHE A 138 -0.73 1.64 9.56
C PHE A 138 0.68 2.20 9.65
N ALA A 139 1.68 1.39 10.00
CA ALA A 139 3.06 1.85 10.11
C ALA A 139 3.58 2.42 8.79
N GLU A 140 3.41 1.69 7.69
CA GLU A 140 3.78 2.13 6.35
C GLU A 140 3.05 3.41 5.93
N LYS A 141 1.76 3.52 6.23
CA LYS A 141 0.98 4.72 5.91
C LYS A 141 1.36 5.93 6.76
N TRP A 142 1.72 5.75 8.03
CA TRP A 142 2.25 6.82 8.84
C TRP A 142 3.61 7.32 8.32
N LEU A 143 4.51 6.43 7.89
CA LEU A 143 5.79 6.80 7.25
C LEU A 143 5.56 7.56 5.94
N ALA A 144 4.76 6.99 5.03
CA ALA A 144 4.45 7.60 3.74
C ALA A 144 3.79 8.98 3.90
N ASN A 145 2.88 9.13 4.87
CA ASN A 145 2.29 10.43 5.18
C ASN A 145 3.35 11.41 5.71
N ALA A 146 4.29 10.96 6.54
CA ALA A 146 5.35 11.85 7.04
C ALA A 146 6.27 12.35 5.92
N ASP A 147 6.55 11.51 4.93
CA ASP A 147 7.40 11.87 3.79
C ASP A 147 6.73 12.89 2.84
N ARG A 148 5.42 12.81 2.64
CA ARG A 148 4.75 13.52 1.54
C ARG A 148 3.40 14.18 1.86
N TRP A 149 3.05 14.40 3.14
CA TRP A 149 1.77 15.01 3.53
C TRP A 149 1.52 16.39 2.91
N ASN A 150 2.61 17.13 2.63
CA ASN A 150 2.55 18.48 2.04
C ASN A 150 2.61 18.49 0.50
N ASP A 151 2.88 17.37 -0.12
CA ASP A 151 2.88 17.24 -1.58
C ASP A 151 1.43 17.11 -2.09
N THR A 152 0.95 18.17 -2.76
CA THR A 152 -0.39 18.20 -3.31
C THR A 152 -0.58 17.25 -4.49
N ALA A 153 0.49 16.83 -5.16
CA ALA A 153 0.42 15.88 -6.27
C ALA A 153 -0.03 14.48 -5.83
N VAL A 154 0.22 14.11 -4.56
CA VAL A 154 -0.23 12.83 -4.01
C VAL A 154 -1.64 12.88 -3.40
N LEU A 155 -2.32 14.05 -3.45
CA LEU A 155 -3.72 14.22 -3.04
C LEU A 155 -4.02 13.75 -1.61
N SER A 156 -3.05 13.89 -0.70
CA SER A 156 -3.15 13.43 0.71
C SER A 156 -3.63 11.97 0.86
N ARG A 157 -3.37 11.11 -0.15
CA ARG A 157 -3.88 9.72 -0.19
C ARG A 157 -3.52 8.91 1.05
N ASP A 158 -2.37 9.16 1.67
CA ASP A 158 -1.94 8.40 2.85
C ASP A 158 -2.76 8.76 4.09
N ALA A 159 -3.09 10.03 4.29
CA ALA A 159 -4.00 10.46 5.35
C ALA A 159 -5.43 9.95 5.12
N ILE A 160 -5.87 9.88 3.86
CA ILE A 160 -7.17 9.29 3.48
C ILE A 160 -7.19 7.80 3.80
N ASP A 161 -6.12 7.07 3.46
CA ASP A 161 -5.98 5.65 3.79
C ASP A 161 -5.99 5.45 5.31
N LEU A 162 -5.20 6.20 6.06
CA LEU A 162 -5.18 6.16 7.53
C LEU A 162 -6.58 6.39 8.14
N ALA A 163 -7.36 7.34 7.61
CA ALA A 163 -8.70 7.62 8.09
C ALA A 163 -9.66 6.45 7.85
N HIS A 164 -9.65 5.86 6.65
CA HIS A 164 -10.50 4.71 6.33
C HIS A 164 -10.10 3.45 7.11
N MET A 165 -8.78 3.18 7.23
CA MET A 165 -8.29 2.08 8.07
C MET A 165 -8.69 2.25 9.53
N LEU A 166 -8.60 3.48 10.07
CA LEU A 166 -8.98 3.77 11.45
C LEU A 166 -10.46 3.48 11.70
N MET A 167 -11.33 3.85 10.78
CA MET A 167 -12.76 3.58 10.87
C MET A 167 -13.10 2.10 10.73
N ALA A 168 -12.35 1.36 9.91
CA ALA A 168 -12.63 -0.05 9.63
C ALA A 168 -11.96 -1.01 10.62
N TRP A 169 -10.73 -0.71 11.05
CA TRP A 169 -9.90 -1.64 11.86
C TRP A 169 -9.73 -1.19 13.30
N GLY A 170 -10.05 0.06 13.60
CA GLY A 170 -10.03 0.62 14.96
C GLY A 170 -8.69 1.29 15.35
N PRO A 171 -8.68 1.93 16.53
CA PRO A 171 -7.56 2.75 16.99
C PRO A 171 -6.37 1.93 17.51
N GLU A 172 -6.56 0.68 17.90
CA GLU A 172 -5.49 -0.14 18.51
C GLU A 172 -4.38 -0.41 17.51
N ASP A 173 -4.71 -0.91 16.31
CA ASP A 173 -3.75 -1.10 15.22
C ASP A 173 -3.15 0.22 14.75
N ALA A 174 -3.93 1.30 14.73
CA ALA A 174 -3.46 2.63 14.34
C ALA A 174 -2.38 3.15 15.30
N VAL A 175 -2.59 3.01 16.61
CA VAL A 175 -1.63 3.40 17.65
C VAL A 175 -0.38 2.51 17.60
N ALA A 176 -0.56 1.19 17.47
CA ALA A 176 0.56 0.25 17.38
C ALA A 176 1.42 0.51 16.14
N GLY A 177 0.80 0.75 14.98
CA GLY A 177 1.49 1.10 13.74
C GLY A 177 2.22 2.45 13.84
N ALA A 178 1.59 3.47 14.44
CA ALA A 178 2.23 4.75 14.67
C ALA A 178 3.48 4.64 15.57
N LYS A 179 3.42 3.85 16.64
CA LYS A 179 4.59 3.58 17.50
C LYS A 179 5.72 2.92 16.73
N ARG A 180 5.43 1.95 15.85
CA ARG A 180 6.45 1.35 14.96
C ARG A 180 7.06 2.40 14.02
N ALA A 181 6.24 3.23 13.38
CA ALA A 181 6.71 4.30 12.50
C ALA A 181 7.57 5.35 13.24
N MET A 182 7.25 5.65 14.49
CA MET A 182 8.04 6.57 15.33
C MET A 182 9.45 6.06 15.63
N VAL A 183 9.72 4.76 15.59
CA VAL A 183 11.08 4.23 15.73
C VAL A 183 11.98 4.79 14.63
N ALA A 184 11.46 4.90 13.40
CA ALA A 184 12.22 5.42 12.26
C ALA A 184 12.20 6.96 12.17
N TYR A 185 11.04 7.60 12.38
CA TYR A 185 10.84 9.03 12.05
C TYR A 185 10.52 9.91 13.26
N GLY A 186 10.45 9.34 14.45
CA GLY A 186 10.25 10.08 15.68
C GLY A 186 9.04 11.03 15.63
N ARG A 187 9.29 12.29 16.02
CA ARG A 187 8.25 13.32 16.10
C ARG A 187 7.66 13.77 14.75
N ALA A 188 8.27 13.37 13.62
CA ALA A 188 7.68 13.67 12.31
C ALA A 188 6.32 12.99 12.14
N ILE A 189 6.13 11.78 12.70
CA ILE A 189 4.87 11.01 12.59
C ILE A 189 3.67 11.79 13.17
N PRO A 190 3.63 12.17 14.46
CA PRO A 190 2.48 12.91 14.99
C PRO A 190 2.31 14.29 14.36
N ARG A 191 3.39 14.97 13.98
CA ARG A 191 3.32 16.31 13.35
C ARG A 191 2.68 16.25 11.98
N SER A 192 3.14 15.37 11.13
CA SER A 192 2.59 15.21 9.77
C SER A 192 1.14 14.70 9.79
N GLY A 193 0.83 13.76 10.70
CA GLY A 193 -0.55 13.28 10.88
C GLY A 193 -1.51 14.39 11.28
N GLN A 194 -1.12 15.22 12.24
CA GLN A 194 -1.92 16.38 12.65
C GLN A 194 -2.08 17.38 11.50
N ALA A 195 -0.99 17.71 10.81
CA ALA A 195 -1.01 18.67 9.71
C ALA A 195 -1.88 18.20 8.54
N ALA A 196 -1.74 16.94 8.12
CA ALA A 196 -2.53 16.35 7.03
C ALA A 196 -4.04 16.31 7.37
N SER A 197 -4.38 15.89 8.61
CA SER A 197 -5.79 15.87 9.04
C SER A 197 -6.38 17.25 9.10
N THR A 198 -5.68 18.23 9.67
CA THR A 198 -6.11 19.63 9.72
C THR A 198 -6.35 20.19 8.32
N LYS A 199 -5.39 20.01 7.40
CA LYS A 199 -5.53 20.44 6.00
C LYS A 199 -6.78 19.88 5.35
N LEU A 200 -7.03 18.57 5.49
CA LEU A 200 -8.20 17.90 4.90
C LEU A 200 -9.52 18.29 5.57
N ILE A 201 -9.53 18.65 6.86
CA ILE A 201 -10.72 19.08 7.59
C ILE A 201 -11.07 20.54 7.23
N GLU A 202 -10.09 21.44 7.26
CA GLU A 202 -10.30 22.89 7.12
C GLU A 202 -10.45 23.33 5.65
N ASP A 203 -9.67 22.75 4.73
CA ASP A 203 -9.77 23.04 3.30
C ASP A 203 -10.77 22.11 2.60
N SER A 204 -12.03 22.52 2.62
CA SER A 204 -13.11 21.75 1.98
C SER A 204 -12.96 21.64 0.46
N LYS A 205 -12.35 22.64 -0.21
CA LYS A 205 -12.11 22.61 -1.65
C LYS A 205 -11.04 21.58 -2.01
N TYR A 206 -9.93 21.59 -1.28
CA TYR A 206 -8.87 20.61 -1.46
C TYR A 206 -9.35 19.19 -1.15
N ARG A 207 -10.10 19.01 -0.05
CA ARG A 207 -10.70 17.71 0.30
C ARG A 207 -11.60 17.19 -0.82
N LYS A 208 -12.47 18.06 -1.39
CA LYS A 208 -13.33 17.69 -2.52
C LYS A 208 -12.50 17.21 -3.72
N GLN A 209 -11.46 17.95 -4.07
CA GLN A 209 -10.52 17.57 -5.12
C GLN A 209 -9.87 16.19 -4.86
N CYS A 210 -9.43 15.92 -3.63
CA CYS A 210 -8.87 14.62 -3.26
C CYS A 210 -9.90 13.49 -3.42
N ILE A 211 -11.13 13.69 -2.95
CA ILE A 211 -12.21 12.72 -3.06
C ILE A 211 -12.52 12.38 -4.52
N GLU A 212 -12.64 13.39 -5.36
CA GLU A 212 -12.96 13.23 -6.79
C GLU A 212 -11.83 12.52 -7.54
N ASN A 213 -10.58 13.00 -7.41
CA ASN A 213 -9.45 12.44 -8.16
C ASN A 213 -9.03 11.03 -7.68
N LEU A 214 -9.26 10.69 -6.43
CA LEU A 214 -8.99 9.35 -5.91
C LEU A 214 -10.24 8.44 -5.94
N SER A 215 -11.36 8.94 -6.46
CA SER A 215 -12.64 8.20 -6.52
C SER A 215 -13.05 7.63 -5.17
N VAL A 216 -12.93 8.41 -4.08
CA VAL A 216 -13.29 7.98 -2.71
C VAL A 216 -14.81 7.87 -2.59
N SER A 217 -15.30 6.70 -2.18
CA SER A 217 -16.73 6.37 -2.17
C SER A 217 -17.51 7.02 -1.03
N ASP A 218 -16.88 7.25 0.14
CA ASP A 218 -17.55 7.78 1.35
C ASP A 218 -16.77 8.94 1.99
N GLY A 219 -17.10 10.15 1.56
CA GLY A 219 -16.53 11.38 2.11
C GLY A 219 -16.96 11.66 3.56
N LYS A 220 -18.08 11.11 4.04
CA LYS A 220 -18.52 11.27 5.44
C LYS A 220 -17.69 10.38 6.36
N LEU A 221 -17.46 9.14 5.95
CA LEU A 221 -16.58 8.22 6.67
C LEU A 221 -15.16 8.78 6.76
N LEU A 222 -14.64 9.34 5.66
CA LEU A 222 -13.35 10.04 5.64
C LEU A 222 -13.28 11.13 6.71
N LEU A 223 -14.24 12.04 6.76
CA LEU A 223 -14.27 13.11 7.77
C LEU A 223 -14.34 12.56 9.20
N SER A 224 -15.15 11.53 9.42
CA SER A 224 -15.25 10.86 10.73
C SER A 224 -13.90 10.27 11.16
N GLY A 225 -13.15 9.65 10.25
CA GLY A 225 -11.82 9.12 10.51
C GLY A 225 -10.80 10.22 10.82
N LEU A 226 -10.77 11.29 10.01
CA LEU A 226 -9.86 12.42 10.20
C LEU A 226 -10.07 13.12 11.56
N THR A 227 -11.31 13.26 12.01
CA THR A 227 -11.62 13.89 13.31
C THR A 227 -11.15 13.06 14.51
N GLN A 228 -10.83 11.78 14.32
CA GLN A 228 -10.25 10.91 15.37
C GLN A 228 -8.73 11.00 15.46
N PHE A 229 -8.02 11.57 14.48
CA PHE A 229 -6.56 11.67 14.49
C PHE A 229 -5.99 12.28 15.78
N PRO A 230 -6.53 13.39 16.33
CA PRO A 230 -6.01 13.97 17.56
C PRO A 230 -6.04 12.98 18.75
N LYS A 231 -7.08 12.13 18.84
CA LYS A 231 -7.18 11.12 19.90
C LYS A 231 -6.14 10.01 19.71
N VAL A 232 -5.99 9.52 18.48
CA VAL A 232 -4.98 8.51 18.13
C VAL A 232 -3.58 9.06 18.39
N ILE A 233 -3.28 10.27 17.93
CA ILE A 233 -1.99 10.93 18.12
C ILE A 233 -1.67 11.10 19.61
N LYS A 234 -2.66 11.47 20.43
CA LYS A 234 -2.46 11.57 21.89
C LYS A 234 -2.11 10.23 22.55
N ALA A 235 -2.62 9.13 22.01
CA ALA A 235 -2.41 7.78 22.58
C ALA A 235 -1.01 7.20 22.29
N PHE A 236 -0.26 7.74 21.33
CA PHE A 236 1.10 7.28 21.04
C PHE A 236 2.20 8.33 21.25
N ARG A 237 1.85 9.53 21.64
CA ARG A 237 2.78 10.56 22.11
C ARG A 237 3.25 10.27 23.52
#